data_cb123d3526bbba44dea3379fda98cee9
#
_entry.id   cb123d3526bbba44dea3379fda98cee9
#
_cell.length_a   1.000
_cell.length_b   1.000
_cell.length_c   1.000
_cell.angle_alpha   90.00
_cell.angle_beta   90.00
_cell.angle_gamma   90.00
#
_symmetry.space_group_name_H-M   'P 1'
#
loop_
_entity.id
_entity.type
_entity.pdbx_description
1 polymer ?
#
loop_
_entity_poly.entity_id
_entity_poly.type
_entity_poly.pdbx_seq_one_letter_code
_entity_poly.pdbx_strand_id
1 'polypeptide(L)'
;MPQKTLVVITGPTGVGKTAVAIRLARDLGTEIVSADSRQIFRDIPIGTAAPTSDELAAVRHHFVGILGLDEYYSAAQFEEDALAVIDRLFLTHDYVVMCGGSMMYVDAVCKGIDQLPTISDDVRRDVARRLTEDGADAMREELRRLDPEYYGQVDLNNVKRVAHAVEICLQAGKPYSSLRTGTVKQRPFRIVKIGLNLPRQELFDRINRRVEKMVAEGLVEEARRVYPLRHLNSLNTVGYKEMFAYFDGTMDFPTAVARLQKNTRVYAKKQLTWYAKDAGMHWFAPTDYDAVRRIVSNPTL
;
A
#
# COMPACT_ATOMS: atom_id res chain seq x y z
N MET A 1 -10.45 -28.09 -16.34
CA MET A 1 -9.20 -27.50 -15.84
C MET A 1 -9.47 -26.97 -14.44
N PRO A 2 -8.55 -27.08 -13.49
CA PRO A 2 -8.74 -26.46 -12.18
C PRO A 2 -8.96 -24.95 -12.33
N GLN A 3 -9.81 -24.40 -11.48
CA GLN A 3 -10.10 -22.96 -11.50
C GLN A 3 -8.85 -22.19 -11.07
N LYS A 4 -8.34 -21.28 -11.91
CA LYS A 4 -7.21 -20.42 -11.59
C LYS A 4 -7.53 -19.59 -10.33
N THR A 5 -6.60 -19.53 -9.39
CA THR A 5 -6.84 -18.96 -8.06
C THR A 5 -5.74 -17.98 -7.66
N LEU A 6 -6.13 -16.73 -7.40
CA LEU A 6 -5.28 -15.73 -6.76
C LEU A 6 -5.43 -15.83 -5.24
N VAL A 7 -4.34 -16.16 -4.54
CA VAL A 7 -4.30 -16.18 -3.07
C VAL A 7 -3.71 -14.87 -2.58
N VAL A 8 -4.50 -14.10 -1.86
CA VAL A 8 -4.11 -12.78 -1.34
C VAL A 8 -3.77 -12.90 0.13
N ILE A 9 -2.49 -12.70 0.48
CA ILE A 9 -2.02 -12.67 1.86
C ILE A 9 -1.83 -11.23 2.30
N THR A 10 -2.68 -10.78 3.22
CA THR A 10 -2.68 -9.42 3.73
C THR A 10 -2.73 -9.37 5.26
N GLY A 11 -2.73 -8.16 5.82
CA GLY A 11 -2.74 -7.91 7.25
C GLY A 11 -1.81 -6.76 7.64
N PRO A 12 -1.69 -6.45 8.94
CA PRO A 12 -0.90 -5.31 9.40
C PRO A 12 0.59 -5.50 9.14
N THR A 13 1.30 -4.37 9.03
CA THR A 13 2.76 -4.41 9.00
C THR A 13 3.32 -5.07 10.28
N GLY A 14 4.39 -5.85 10.15
CA GLY A 14 5.00 -6.57 11.27
C GLY A 14 4.35 -7.90 11.63
N VAL A 15 3.22 -8.29 11.02
CA VAL A 15 2.50 -9.55 11.36
C VAL A 15 3.21 -10.82 10.87
N GLY A 16 4.06 -10.75 9.83
CA GLY A 16 4.76 -11.92 9.27
C GLY A 16 4.23 -12.41 7.93
N LYS A 17 3.60 -11.55 7.14
CA LYS A 17 3.04 -11.88 5.81
C LYS A 17 4.06 -12.54 4.88
N THR A 18 5.26 -11.97 4.76
CA THR A 18 6.30 -12.42 3.82
C THR A 18 6.67 -13.89 4.05
N ALA A 19 6.89 -14.28 5.30
CA ALA A 19 7.25 -15.67 5.61
C ALA A 19 6.14 -16.67 5.22
N VAL A 20 4.88 -16.33 5.51
CA VAL A 20 3.72 -17.17 5.12
C VAL A 20 3.57 -17.22 3.59
N ALA A 21 3.74 -16.09 2.91
CA ALA A 21 3.64 -16.00 1.45
C ALA A 21 4.74 -16.82 0.75
N ILE A 22 5.98 -16.73 1.20
CA ILE A 22 7.09 -17.50 0.65
C ILE A 22 6.86 -18.99 0.84
N ARG A 23 6.47 -19.42 2.05
CA ARG A 23 6.16 -20.83 2.31
C ARG A 23 5.04 -21.31 1.40
N LEU A 24 3.95 -20.55 1.28
CA LEU A 24 2.82 -20.94 0.45
C LEU A 24 3.17 -20.96 -1.04
N ALA A 25 3.91 -19.97 -1.54
CA ALA A 25 4.32 -19.93 -2.93
C ALA A 25 5.23 -21.11 -3.30
N ARG A 26 6.13 -21.52 -2.41
CA ARG A 26 6.95 -22.71 -2.58
C ARG A 26 6.10 -23.99 -2.61
N ASP A 27 5.16 -24.14 -1.68
CA ASP A 27 4.29 -25.33 -1.61
C ASP A 27 3.34 -25.43 -2.83
N LEU A 28 2.99 -24.30 -3.45
CA LEU A 28 2.16 -24.23 -4.65
C LEU A 28 2.97 -24.20 -5.95
N GLY A 29 4.30 -24.14 -5.88
CA GLY A 29 5.19 -24.04 -7.02
C GLY A 29 4.95 -22.79 -7.87
N THR A 30 4.75 -21.61 -7.23
CA THR A 30 4.40 -20.37 -7.91
C THR A 30 5.26 -19.18 -7.44
N GLU A 31 5.00 -18.00 -7.99
CA GLU A 31 5.70 -16.75 -7.71
C GLU A 31 4.82 -15.81 -6.87
N ILE A 32 5.43 -14.74 -6.33
CA ILE A 32 4.76 -13.74 -5.48
C ILE A 32 4.61 -12.41 -6.23
N VAL A 33 3.40 -11.86 -6.23
CA VAL A 33 3.10 -10.50 -6.64
C VAL A 33 3.06 -9.62 -5.37
N SER A 34 4.04 -8.73 -5.19
CA SER A 34 4.09 -7.85 -4.04
C SER A 34 3.10 -6.69 -4.19
N ALA A 35 2.18 -6.56 -3.24
CA ALA A 35 1.20 -5.47 -3.16
C ALA A 35 1.59 -4.47 -2.05
N ASP A 36 2.83 -3.97 -2.11
CA ASP A 36 3.32 -2.93 -1.21
C ASP A 36 3.81 -1.70 -1.99
N SER A 37 3.11 -0.58 -1.79
CA SER A 37 3.35 0.66 -2.52
C SER A 37 4.63 1.40 -2.13
N ARG A 38 5.43 0.87 -1.20
CA ARG A 38 6.71 1.45 -0.78
C ARG A 38 7.88 0.53 -1.10
N GLN A 39 7.71 -0.77 -0.98
CA GLN A 39 8.74 -1.76 -1.37
C GLN A 39 9.01 -1.79 -2.88
N ILE A 40 8.17 -1.15 -3.68
CA ILE A 40 8.35 -1.02 -5.13
C ILE A 40 9.57 -0.13 -5.48
N PHE A 41 9.98 0.78 -4.58
CA PHE A 41 11.10 1.69 -4.78
C PHE A 41 12.42 1.06 -4.35
N ARG A 42 13.43 1.07 -5.25
CA ARG A 42 14.72 0.39 -5.06
C ARG A 42 15.64 1.04 -4.02
N ASP A 43 15.47 2.34 -3.78
CA ASP A 43 16.41 3.14 -3.00
C ASP A 43 16.12 3.13 -1.48
N ILE A 44 15.01 2.52 -1.08
CA ILE A 44 14.49 2.58 0.29
C ILE A 44 14.11 1.18 0.87
N PRO A 45 14.96 0.15 0.70
CA PRO A 45 14.61 -1.21 1.13
C PRO A 45 14.53 -1.37 2.64
N ILE A 46 15.39 -0.71 3.43
CA ILE A 46 15.43 -0.88 4.89
C ILE A 46 14.18 -0.26 5.53
N GLY A 47 13.91 1.02 5.26
CA GLY A 47 12.79 1.73 5.87
C GLY A 47 11.42 1.22 5.45
N THR A 48 11.32 0.50 4.33
CA THR A 48 10.10 -0.16 3.87
C THR A 48 10.01 -1.63 4.30
N ALA A 49 11.07 -2.17 4.91
CA ALA A 49 11.25 -3.60 5.19
C ALA A 49 10.95 -4.45 3.96
N ALA A 50 11.59 -4.11 2.86
CA ALA A 50 11.54 -4.93 1.65
C ALA A 50 12.06 -6.35 1.93
N PRO A 51 11.65 -7.36 1.14
CA PRO A 51 12.19 -8.70 1.26
C PRO A 51 13.71 -8.72 1.16
N THR A 52 14.35 -9.52 2.01
CA THR A 52 15.79 -9.71 2.01
C THR A 52 16.28 -10.44 0.76
N SER A 53 17.59 -10.41 0.49
CA SER A 53 18.19 -11.16 -0.62
C SER A 53 17.87 -12.67 -0.54
N ASP A 54 17.88 -13.25 0.66
CA ASP A 54 17.54 -14.67 0.88
C ASP A 54 16.06 -14.96 0.59
N GLU A 55 15.17 -14.03 1.00
CA GLU A 55 13.73 -14.13 0.71
C GLU A 55 13.43 -14.00 -0.79
N LEU A 56 14.13 -13.10 -1.49
CA LEU A 56 14.02 -12.93 -2.94
C LEU A 56 14.60 -14.13 -3.71
N ALA A 57 15.67 -14.74 -3.19
CA ALA A 57 16.25 -15.95 -3.77
C ALA A 57 15.36 -17.20 -3.55
N ALA A 58 14.60 -17.24 -2.44
CA ALA A 58 13.74 -18.37 -2.12
C ALA A 58 12.52 -18.49 -3.05
N VAL A 59 11.95 -17.36 -3.47
CA VAL A 59 10.81 -17.27 -4.39
C VAL A 59 10.90 -15.94 -5.15
N ARG A 60 10.60 -15.96 -6.46
CA ARG A 60 10.56 -14.72 -7.24
C ARG A 60 9.44 -13.79 -6.76
N HIS A 61 9.79 -12.54 -6.51
CA HIS A 61 8.85 -11.47 -6.18
C HIS A 61 8.77 -10.46 -7.33
N HIS A 62 7.56 -10.17 -7.78
CA HIS A 62 7.29 -9.07 -8.70
C HIS A 62 6.99 -7.79 -7.91
N PHE A 63 7.28 -6.63 -8.48
CA PHE A 63 7.02 -5.31 -7.92
C PHE A 63 7.79 -5.00 -6.63
N VAL A 64 9.02 -5.49 -6.50
CA VAL A 64 9.95 -5.14 -5.43
C VAL A 64 11.17 -4.46 -6.05
N GLY A 65 11.48 -3.24 -5.64
CA GLY A 65 12.68 -2.49 -6.04
C GLY A 65 12.79 -2.21 -7.54
N ILE A 66 11.67 -2.04 -8.23
CA ILE A 66 11.66 -1.85 -9.69
C ILE A 66 11.65 -0.38 -10.13
N LEU A 67 11.27 0.55 -9.24
CA LEU A 67 11.12 1.97 -9.56
C LEU A 67 12.17 2.83 -8.85
N GLY A 68 12.53 3.97 -9.47
CA GLY A 68 13.23 5.08 -8.81
C GLY A 68 12.26 5.93 -7.99
N LEU A 69 12.80 6.75 -7.08
CA LEU A 69 11.98 7.56 -6.16
C LEU A 69 11.18 8.67 -6.85
N ASP A 70 11.61 9.12 -8.01
CA ASP A 70 10.99 10.16 -8.83
C ASP A 70 9.92 9.63 -9.78
N GLU A 71 9.83 8.32 -9.94
CA GLU A 71 8.85 7.70 -10.81
C GLU A 71 7.45 7.70 -10.17
N TYR A 72 6.48 8.21 -10.92
CA TYR A 72 5.09 8.18 -10.50
C TYR A 72 4.48 6.80 -10.74
N TYR A 73 3.84 6.24 -9.72
CA TYR A 73 3.16 4.95 -9.83
C TYR A 73 1.87 4.94 -9.02
N SER A 74 0.75 4.80 -9.70
CA SER A 74 -0.59 4.84 -9.11
C SER A 74 -1.13 3.45 -8.78
N ALA A 75 -2.23 3.39 -8.01
CA ALA A 75 -2.93 2.13 -7.77
C ALA A 75 -3.61 1.61 -9.05
N ALA A 76 -3.97 2.47 -10.00
CA ALA A 76 -4.52 2.07 -11.29
C ALA A 76 -3.42 1.42 -12.16
N GLN A 77 -2.22 2.01 -12.20
CA GLN A 77 -1.08 1.42 -12.88
C GLN A 77 -0.71 0.06 -12.27
N PHE A 78 -0.72 -0.02 -10.93
CA PHE A 78 -0.51 -1.31 -10.24
C PHE A 78 -1.56 -2.35 -10.60
N GLU A 79 -2.86 -1.97 -10.71
CA GLU A 79 -3.92 -2.90 -11.15
C GLU A 79 -3.59 -3.50 -12.51
N GLU A 80 -3.26 -2.66 -13.49
CA GLU A 80 -2.97 -3.06 -14.86
C GLU A 80 -1.75 -3.98 -14.93
N ASP A 81 -0.62 -3.54 -14.37
CA ASP A 81 0.63 -4.27 -14.42
C ASP A 81 0.57 -5.59 -13.62
N ALA A 82 -0.09 -5.57 -12.43
CA ALA A 82 -0.25 -6.76 -11.60
C ALA A 82 -1.15 -7.80 -12.27
N LEU A 83 -2.24 -7.38 -12.90
CA LEU A 83 -3.11 -8.30 -13.66
C LEU A 83 -2.38 -8.90 -14.85
N ALA A 84 -1.59 -8.13 -15.59
CA ALA A 84 -0.78 -8.65 -16.69
C ALA A 84 0.24 -9.71 -16.22
N VAL A 85 0.86 -9.51 -15.04
CA VAL A 85 1.75 -10.51 -14.43
C VAL A 85 0.96 -11.75 -13.99
N ILE A 86 -0.18 -11.57 -13.32
CA ILE A 86 -1.04 -12.67 -12.85
C ILE A 86 -1.54 -13.52 -14.03
N ASP A 87 -2.01 -12.90 -15.11
CA ASP A 87 -2.48 -13.59 -16.30
C ASP A 87 -1.36 -14.42 -16.94
N ARG A 88 -0.16 -13.85 -17.05
CA ARG A 88 1.02 -14.59 -17.55
C ARG A 88 1.37 -15.78 -16.66
N LEU A 89 1.33 -15.61 -15.34
CA LEU A 89 1.61 -16.71 -14.41
C LEU A 89 0.56 -17.81 -14.48
N PHE A 90 -0.71 -17.47 -14.71
CA PHE A 90 -1.79 -18.45 -14.89
C PHE A 90 -1.66 -19.31 -16.16
N LEU A 91 -0.80 -18.95 -17.10
CA LEU A 91 -0.50 -19.84 -18.24
C LEU A 91 0.20 -21.14 -17.79
N THR A 92 0.98 -21.07 -16.72
CA THR A 92 1.81 -22.20 -16.24
C THR A 92 1.49 -22.63 -14.81
N HIS A 93 0.77 -21.84 -14.04
CA HIS A 93 0.43 -22.11 -12.64
C HIS A 93 -1.09 -22.11 -12.43
N ASP A 94 -1.60 -22.93 -11.53
CA ASP A 94 -3.01 -22.91 -11.12
C ASP A 94 -3.26 -21.90 -9.98
N TYR A 95 -2.21 -21.53 -9.26
CA TYR A 95 -2.23 -20.56 -8.17
C TYR A 95 -1.21 -19.46 -8.40
N VAL A 96 -1.56 -18.24 -7.99
CA VAL A 96 -0.63 -17.12 -7.86
C VAL A 96 -0.80 -16.54 -6.45
N VAL A 97 0.32 -16.21 -5.79
CA VAL A 97 0.28 -15.60 -4.46
C VAL A 97 0.50 -14.09 -4.60
N MET A 98 -0.44 -13.29 -4.10
CA MET A 98 -0.25 -11.85 -3.91
C MET A 98 -0.05 -11.55 -2.43
N CYS A 99 1.01 -10.82 -2.08
CA CYS A 99 1.35 -10.51 -0.69
C CYS A 99 1.60 -9.03 -0.50
N GLY A 100 0.90 -8.40 0.44
CA GLY A 100 1.16 -7.00 0.75
C GLY A 100 0.24 -6.38 1.79
N GLY A 101 0.57 -5.14 2.16
CA GLY A 101 -0.16 -4.37 3.15
C GLY A 101 -0.77 -3.08 2.60
N SER A 102 -0.55 -2.74 1.33
CA SER A 102 -1.09 -1.53 0.71
C SER A 102 -2.54 -1.74 0.30
N MET A 103 -3.44 -1.24 1.13
CA MET A 103 -4.89 -1.43 1.02
C MET A 103 -5.43 -1.13 -0.38
N MET A 104 -4.99 0.01 -0.96
CA MET A 104 -5.42 0.42 -2.30
C MET A 104 -4.92 -0.52 -3.39
N TYR A 105 -3.70 -1.07 -3.27
CA TYR A 105 -3.16 -2.03 -4.24
C TYR A 105 -3.92 -3.37 -4.19
N VAL A 106 -4.18 -3.86 -2.98
CA VAL A 106 -4.96 -5.08 -2.78
C VAL A 106 -6.38 -4.93 -3.33
N ASP A 107 -7.05 -3.81 -3.01
CA ASP A 107 -8.40 -3.55 -3.51
C ASP A 107 -8.42 -3.35 -5.04
N ALA A 108 -7.42 -2.66 -5.61
CA ALA A 108 -7.31 -2.46 -7.06
C ALA A 108 -7.26 -3.80 -7.82
N VAL A 109 -6.43 -4.74 -7.37
CA VAL A 109 -6.36 -6.06 -8.01
C VAL A 109 -7.63 -6.89 -7.73
N CYS A 110 -8.16 -6.87 -6.50
CA CYS A 110 -9.28 -7.74 -6.13
C CYS A 110 -10.64 -7.23 -6.62
N LYS A 111 -10.85 -5.92 -6.58
CA LYS A 111 -12.17 -5.28 -6.84
C LYS A 111 -12.16 -4.39 -8.06
N GLY A 112 -10.98 -4.00 -8.53
CA GLY A 112 -10.81 -2.92 -9.50
C GLY A 112 -10.78 -1.54 -8.87
N ILE A 113 -10.26 -0.59 -9.59
CA ILE A 113 -10.28 0.83 -9.24
C ILE A 113 -10.93 1.63 -10.36
N ASP A 114 -11.62 2.69 -9.99
CA ASP A 114 -12.17 3.63 -10.97
C ASP A 114 -11.03 4.30 -11.74
N GLN A 115 -11.19 4.40 -13.06
CA GLN A 115 -10.21 5.08 -13.90
C GLN A 115 -10.35 6.60 -13.71
N LEU A 116 -9.38 7.18 -13.06
CA LEU A 116 -9.25 8.61 -12.88
C LEU A 116 -8.22 9.16 -13.89
N PRO A 117 -8.40 10.40 -14.36
CA PRO A 117 -7.41 11.00 -15.25
C PRO A 117 -6.08 11.19 -14.53
N THR A 118 -4.98 11.01 -15.26
CA THR A 118 -3.66 11.41 -14.76
C THR A 118 -3.63 12.93 -14.64
N ILE A 119 -3.38 13.42 -13.43
CA ILE A 119 -3.33 14.85 -13.15
C ILE A 119 -2.00 15.39 -13.68
N SER A 120 -2.07 16.37 -14.58
CA SER A 120 -0.88 17.05 -15.09
C SER A 120 -0.14 17.84 -14.02
N ASP A 121 1.16 18.04 -14.23
CA ASP A 121 1.97 18.83 -13.29
C ASP A 121 1.52 20.29 -13.20
N ASP A 122 0.95 20.84 -14.27
CA ASP A 122 0.42 22.19 -14.29
C ASP A 122 -0.79 22.33 -13.34
N VAL A 123 -1.74 21.39 -13.42
CA VAL A 123 -2.91 21.35 -12.51
C VAL A 123 -2.44 21.17 -11.07
N ARG A 124 -1.51 20.28 -10.82
CA ARG A 124 -0.96 20.07 -9.46
C ARG A 124 -0.30 21.31 -8.90
N ARG A 125 0.54 21.98 -9.70
CA ARG A 125 1.20 23.23 -9.29
C ARG A 125 0.20 24.34 -9.03
N ASP A 126 -0.81 24.50 -9.88
CA ASP A 126 -1.84 25.53 -9.69
C ASP A 126 -2.64 25.29 -8.40
N VAL A 127 -3.11 24.06 -8.17
CA VAL A 127 -3.87 23.73 -6.95
C VAL A 127 -3.00 23.88 -5.70
N ALA A 128 -1.73 23.45 -5.74
CA ALA A 128 -0.80 23.61 -4.62
C ALA A 128 -0.51 25.09 -4.33
N ARG A 129 -0.31 25.93 -5.36
CA ARG A 129 -0.13 27.37 -5.24
C ARG A 129 -1.36 28.00 -4.58
N ARG A 130 -2.55 27.77 -5.12
CA ARG A 130 -3.83 28.30 -4.61
C ARG A 130 -4.09 27.83 -3.17
N LEU A 131 -3.78 26.58 -2.83
CA LEU A 131 -3.89 26.11 -1.45
C LEU A 131 -2.95 26.88 -0.50
N THR A 132 -1.78 27.30 -0.96
CA THR A 132 -0.80 28.06 -0.17
C THR A 132 -1.21 29.54 -0.04
N GLU A 133 -1.67 30.15 -1.13
CA GLU A 133 -2.02 31.59 -1.20
C GLU A 133 -3.40 31.88 -0.62
N ASP A 134 -4.42 31.07 -0.98
CA ASP A 134 -5.84 31.33 -0.67
C ASP A 134 -6.33 30.49 0.53
N GLY A 135 -5.56 29.45 0.91
CA GLY A 135 -5.84 28.61 2.05
C GLY A 135 -6.85 27.48 1.82
N ALA A 136 -7.09 26.72 2.89
CA ALA A 136 -7.92 25.52 2.84
C ALA A 136 -9.42 25.83 2.60
N ASP A 137 -9.90 26.96 3.07
CA ASP A 137 -11.31 27.35 2.91
C ASP A 137 -11.64 27.66 1.45
N ALA A 138 -10.74 28.31 0.73
CA ALA A 138 -10.89 28.53 -0.71
C ALA A 138 -10.95 27.21 -1.48
N MET A 139 -10.13 26.21 -1.12
CA MET A 139 -10.20 24.88 -1.73
C MET A 139 -11.51 24.16 -1.44
N ARG A 140 -12.07 24.29 -0.22
CA ARG A 140 -13.38 23.72 0.13
C ARG A 140 -14.49 24.34 -0.71
N GLU A 141 -14.46 25.66 -0.85
CA GLU A 141 -15.46 26.40 -1.64
C GLU A 141 -15.36 26.05 -3.13
N GLU A 142 -14.14 25.91 -3.65
CA GLU A 142 -13.92 25.46 -5.03
C GLU A 142 -14.48 24.05 -5.24
N LEU A 143 -14.22 23.13 -4.31
CA LEU A 143 -14.77 21.77 -4.40
C LEU A 143 -16.30 21.80 -4.35
N ARG A 144 -16.88 22.64 -3.49
CA ARG A 144 -18.34 22.81 -3.42
C ARG A 144 -18.94 23.24 -4.75
N ARG A 145 -18.24 24.13 -5.47
CA ARG A 145 -18.65 24.62 -6.79
C ARG A 145 -18.49 23.56 -7.89
N LEU A 146 -17.37 22.83 -7.88
CA LEU A 146 -17.02 21.85 -8.93
C LEU A 146 -17.75 20.51 -8.76
N ASP A 147 -17.98 20.09 -7.52
CA ASP A 147 -18.59 18.81 -7.16
C ASP A 147 -19.34 18.89 -5.82
N PRO A 148 -20.56 19.44 -5.80
CA PRO A 148 -21.38 19.55 -4.59
C PRO A 148 -21.68 18.19 -3.96
N GLU A 149 -21.80 17.12 -4.76
CA GLU A 149 -22.08 15.78 -4.28
C GLU A 149 -20.90 15.24 -3.45
N TYR A 150 -19.68 15.30 -3.99
CA TYR A 150 -18.50 14.85 -3.27
C TYR A 150 -18.16 15.75 -2.09
N TYR A 151 -18.42 17.04 -2.19
CA TYR A 151 -18.30 17.98 -1.08
C TYR A 151 -19.11 17.53 0.15
N GLY A 152 -20.33 17.04 -0.06
CA GLY A 152 -21.20 16.52 1.00
C GLY A 152 -20.72 15.18 1.61
N GLN A 153 -19.79 14.47 0.96
CA GLN A 153 -19.31 13.15 1.38
C GLN A 153 -17.90 13.17 1.99
N VAL A 154 -17.06 14.10 1.55
CA VAL A 154 -15.66 14.15 1.97
C VAL A 154 -15.49 14.74 3.37
N ASP A 155 -14.51 14.19 4.13
CA ASP A 155 -14.05 14.88 5.34
C ASP A 155 -13.33 16.19 4.96
N LEU A 156 -14.00 17.31 5.15
CA LEU A 156 -13.50 18.65 4.82
C LEU A 156 -12.26 19.05 5.63
N ASN A 157 -11.99 18.40 6.77
CA ASN A 157 -10.74 18.60 7.53
C ASN A 157 -9.56 17.91 6.84
N ASN A 158 -9.81 16.96 5.95
CA ASN A 158 -8.77 16.34 5.15
C ASN A 158 -8.46 17.19 3.90
N VAL A 159 -7.76 18.31 4.11
CA VAL A 159 -7.41 19.27 3.06
C VAL A 159 -6.74 18.62 1.85
N LYS A 160 -5.94 17.56 2.06
CA LYS A 160 -5.31 16.82 0.96
C LYS A 160 -6.33 16.10 0.08
N ARG A 161 -7.40 15.54 0.65
CA ARG A 161 -8.47 14.92 -0.13
C ARG A 161 -9.31 15.96 -0.86
N VAL A 162 -9.55 17.10 -0.24
CA VAL A 162 -10.25 18.22 -0.87
C VAL A 162 -9.46 18.71 -2.08
N ALA A 163 -8.18 19.03 -1.91
CA ALA A 163 -7.30 19.46 -2.99
C ALA A 163 -7.22 18.44 -4.13
N HIS A 164 -7.05 17.14 -3.79
CA HIS A 164 -7.02 16.09 -4.81
C HIS A 164 -8.33 15.95 -5.61
N ALA A 165 -9.47 16.14 -4.96
CA ALA A 165 -10.75 16.14 -5.68
C ALA A 165 -10.87 17.34 -6.62
N VAL A 166 -10.40 18.53 -6.21
CA VAL A 166 -10.32 19.72 -7.07
C VAL A 166 -9.40 19.45 -8.26
N GLU A 167 -8.21 18.88 -8.04
CA GLU A 167 -7.27 18.50 -9.11
C GLU A 167 -7.95 17.59 -10.16
N ILE A 168 -8.69 16.57 -9.69
CA ILE A 168 -9.40 15.65 -10.59
C ILE A 168 -10.50 16.37 -11.37
N CYS A 169 -11.31 17.20 -10.70
CA CYS A 169 -12.36 17.98 -11.35
C CYS A 169 -11.80 18.90 -12.44
N LEU A 170 -10.71 19.61 -12.13
CA LEU A 170 -10.05 20.50 -13.10
C LEU A 170 -9.44 19.73 -14.25
N GLN A 171 -8.78 18.62 -13.98
CA GLN A 171 -8.17 17.78 -15.03
C GLN A 171 -9.21 17.11 -15.93
N ALA A 172 -10.32 16.63 -15.35
CA ALA A 172 -11.36 15.90 -16.08
C ALA A 172 -12.39 16.82 -16.77
N GLY A 173 -12.50 18.08 -16.33
CA GLY A 173 -13.56 18.99 -16.76
C GLY A 173 -14.97 18.58 -16.32
N LYS A 174 -15.07 17.68 -15.29
CA LYS A 174 -16.34 17.17 -14.74
C LYS A 174 -16.20 16.79 -13.27
N PRO A 175 -17.32 16.65 -12.53
CA PRO A 175 -17.29 16.30 -11.12
C PRO A 175 -16.54 14.98 -10.83
N TYR A 176 -15.75 14.97 -9.75
CA TYR A 176 -15.05 13.77 -9.30
C TYR A 176 -16.02 12.64 -8.91
N SER A 177 -17.16 12.98 -8.28
CA SER A 177 -18.24 12.03 -7.96
C SER A 177 -18.70 11.24 -9.19
N SER A 178 -18.81 11.88 -10.36
CA SER A 178 -19.21 11.23 -11.61
C SER A 178 -18.20 10.20 -12.15
N LEU A 179 -16.94 10.28 -11.70
CA LEU A 179 -15.86 9.34 -12.05
C LEU A 179 -15.75 8.17 -11.06
N ARG A 180 -16.35 8.32 -9.87
CA ARG A 180 -16.34 7.31 -8.81
C ARG A 180 -17.56 6.42 -8.94
N THR A 181 -17.46 5.40 -9.79
CA THR A 181 -18.56 4.45 -10.00
C THR A 181 -18.69 3.45 -8.88
N GLY A 182 -17.59 3.17 -8.14
CA GLY A 182 -17.54 2.14 -7.10
C GLY A 182 -17.84 0.73 -7.63
N THR A 183 -17.78 0.55 -8.94
CA THR A 183 -18.12 -0.72 -9.59
C THR A 183 -17.05 -1.76 -9.33
N VAL A 184 -17.45 -2.89 -8.75
CA VAL A 184 -16.55 -4.03 -8.57
C VAL A 184 -16.38 -4.76 -9.90
N LYS A 185 -15.15 -4.75 -10.41
CA LYS A 185 -14.79 -5.46 -11.64
C LYS A 185 -14.71 -6.97 -11.35
N GLN A 186 -15.42 -7.76 -12.13
CA GLN A 186 -15.31 -9.22 -12.06
C GLN A 186 -13.95 -9.68 -12.58
N ARG A 187 -13.34 -10.64 -11.86
CA ARG A 187 -12.07 -11.25 -12.27
C ARG A 187 -12.32 -12.64 -12.86
N PRO A 188 -11.57 -13.04 -13.91
CA PRO A 188 -11.75 -14.35 -14.55
C PRO A 188 -11.17 -15.51 -13.73
N PHE A 189 -10.76 -15.27 -12.48
CA PHE A 189 -10.16 -16.23 -11.55
C PHE A 189 -10.79 -16.11 -10.17
N ARG A 190 -10.66 -17.17 -9.40
CA ARG A 190 -11.07 -17.18 -7.99
C ARG A 190 -10.11 -16.35 -7.16
N ILE A 191 -10.62 -15.65 -6.15
CA ILE A 191 -9.80 -14.89 -5.18
C ILE A 191 -10.04 -15.46 -3.79
N VAL A 192 -8.96 -15.93 -3.13
CA VAL A 192 -8.97 -16.37 -1.74
C VAL A 192 -8.19 -15.36 -0.91
N LYS A 193 -8.85 -14.70 0.02
CA LYS A 193 -8.26 -13.64 0.84
C LYS A 193 -7.92 -14.16 2.22
N ILE A 194 -6.65 -14.13 2.56
CA ILE A 194 -6.07 -14.52 3.85
C ILE A 194 -5.62 -13.27 4.59
N GLY A 195 -6.29 -12.97 5.69
CA GLY A 195 -5.90 -11.93 6.62
C GLY A 195 -5.05 -12.51 7.75
N LEU A 196 -3.83 -12.03 7.93
CA LEU A 196 -3.02 -12.41 9.09
C LEU A 196 -3.19 -11.39 10.21
N ASN A 197 -3.34 -11.88 11.45
CA ASN A 197 -3.41 -11.04 12.63
C ASN A 197 -2.72 -11.72 13.83
N LEU A 198 -2.41 -10.90 14.83
CA LEU A 198 -1.84 -11.31 16.11
C LEU A 198 -2.51 -10.54 17.24
N PRO A 199 -2.47 -11.04 18.48
CA PRO A 199 -2.85 -10.25 19.64
C PRO A 199 -2.14 -8.89 19.64
N ARG A 200 -2.88 -7.84 19.99
CA ARG A 200 -2.43 -6.44 19.83
C ARG A 200 -1.07 -6.18 20.46
N GLN A 201 -0.82 -6.69 21.65
CA GLN A 201 0.45 -6.45 22.35
C GLN A 201 1.60 -7.12 21.59
N GLU A 202 1.42 -8.38 21.19
CA GLU A 202 2.43 -9.13 20.43
C GLU A 202 2.78 -8.44 19.11
N LEU A 203 1.75 -7.97 18.37
CA LEU A 203 1.97 -7.21 17.14
C LEU A 203 2.78 -5.93 17.41
N PHE A 204 2.47 -5.21 18.47
CA PHE A 204 3.16 -3.98 18.82
C PHE A 204 4.61 -4.22 19.22
N ASP A 205 4.88 -5.29 19.97
CA ASP A 205 6.25 -5.67 20.36
C ASP A 205 7.07 -6.10 19.13
N ARG A 206 6.46 -6.81 18.18
CA ARG A 206 7.10 -7.15 16.90
C ARG A 206 7.40 -5.89 16.06
N ILE A 207 6.48 -4.94 16.00
CA ILE A 207 6.68 -3.66 15.30
C ILE A 207 7.86 -2.90 15.94
N ASN A 208 7.91 -2.80 17.27
CA ASN A 208 8.97 -2.08 17.97
C ASN A 208 10.34 -2.72 17.70
N ARG A 209 10.47 -4.03 17.90
CA ARG A 209 11.71 -4.78 17.58
C ARG A 209 12.14 -4.65 16.12
N ARG A 210 11.18 -4.62 15.19
CA ARG A 210 11.49 -4.42 13.78
C ARG A 210 12.06 -3.03 13.52
N VAL A 211 11.55 -1.98 14.17
CA VAL A 211 12.11 -0.62 14.04
C VAL A 211 13.54 -0.58 14.60
N GLU A 212 13.80 -1.20 15.75
CA GLU A 212 15.15 -1.33 16.32
C GLU A 212 16.11 -2.03 15.34
N LYS A 213 15.64 -3.12 14.74
CA LYS A 213 16.40 -3.84 13.71
C LYS A 213 16.69 -2.96 12.48
N MET A 214 15.70 -2.23 11.97
CA MET A 214 15.89 -1.31 10.85
C MET A 214 16.96 -0.24 11.15
N VAL A 215 16.94 0.32 12.36
CA VAL A 215 17.97 1.28 12.79
C VAL A 215 19.35 0.64 12.81
N ALA A 216 19.47 -0.57 13.37
CA ALA A 216 20.73 -1.31 13.41
C ALA A 216 21.23 -1.73 11.99
N GLU A 217 20.33 -1.93 11.04
CA GLU A 217 20.64 -2.28 9.66
C GLU A 217 20.95 -1.06 8.76
N GLY A 218 20.93 0.16 9.28
CA GLY A 218 21.34 1.36 8.56
C GLY A 218 20.21 2.23 8.03
N LEU A 219 19.02 2.22 8.67
CA LEU A 219 17.91 3.10 8.31
C LEU A 219 18.30 4.58 8.30
N VAL A 220 19.17 5.01 9.23
CA VAL A 220 19.60 6.41 9.32
C VAL A 220 20.41 6.81 8.09
N GLU A 221 21.34 5.97 7.68
CA GLU A 221 22.20 6.15 6.51
C GLU A 221 21.38 6.10 5.22
N GLU A 222 20.44 5.16 5.13
CA GLU A 222 19.50 5.09 3.99
C GLU A 222 18.66 6.37 3.90
N ALA A 223 18.07 6.81 5.00
CA ALA A 223 17.29 8.05 5.03
C ALA A 223 18.14 9.28 4.68
N ARG A 224 19.41 9.32 5.12
CA ARG A 224 20.33 10.43 4.81
C ARG A 224 20.67 10.50 3.33
N ARG A 225 20.86 9.36 2.65
CA ARG A 225 21.10 9.32 1.20
C ARG A 225 19.95 9.93 0.42
N VAL A 226 18.71 9.65 0.83
CA VAL A 226 17.51 10.11 0.10
C VAL A 226 16.97 11.47 0.61
N TYR A 227 17.57 12.03 1.67
CA TYR A 227 17.13 13.29 2.28
C TYR A 227 17.10 14.48 1.30
N PRO A 228 18.01 14.65 0.34
CA PRO A 228 17.89 15.72 -0.69
C PRO A 228 16.59 15.62 -1.50
N LEU A 229 16.02 14.42 -1.62
CA LEU A 229 14.79 14.13 -2.36
C LEU A 229 13.54 14.09 -1.47
N ARG A 230 13.61 14.58 -0.21
CA ARG A 230 12.56 14.48 0.80
C ARG A 230 11.21 15.09 0.41
N HIS A 231 11.19 15.93 -0.62
CA HIS A 231 9.98 16.52 -1.18
C HIS A 231 9.16 15.53 -2.02
N LEU A 232 9.75 14.42 -2.47
CA LEU A 232 9.08 13.44 -3.31
C LEU A 232 7.99 12.68 -2.53
N ASN A 233 6.89 12.37 -3.22
CA ASN A 233 5.78 11.64 -2.62
C ASN A 233 6.15 10.19 -2.21
N SER A 234 7.08 9.57 -2.90
CA SER A 234 7.63 8.25 -2.55
C SER A 234 8.19 8.21 -1.12
N LEU A 235 8.79 9.31 -0.67
CA LEU A 235 9.38 9.47 0.67
C LEU A 235 8.40 10.02 1.72
N ASN A 236 7.15 10.36 1.32
CA ASN A 236 6.10 10.79 2.23
C ASN A 236 5.51 9.57 2.99
N THR A 237 6.33 8.86 3.74
CA THR A 237 5.94 7.62 4.43
C THR A 237 6.55 7.55 5.83
N VAL A 238 6.01 6.65 6.66
CA VAL A 238 6.53 6.35 8.00
C VAL A 238 7.95 5.79 7.88
N GLY A 239 8.83 6.23 8.75
CA GLY A 239 10.26 5.94 8.72
C GLY A 239 11.06 7.14 8.26
N TYR A 240 10.83 7.59 7.04
CA TYR A 240 11.59 8.70 6.44
C TYR A 240 11.19 10.05 7.02
N LYS A 241 9.90 10.28 7.25
CA LYS A 241 9.43 11.54 7.87
C LYS A 241 10.05 11.78 9.23
N GLU A 242 10.15 10.76 10.05
CA GLU A 242 10.72 10.84 11.37
C GLU A 242 12.23 11.09 11.30
N MET A 243 12.94 10.41 10.41
CA MET A 243 14.37 10.62 10.18
C MET A 243 14.65 12.01 9.58
N PHE A 244 13.81 12.48 8.68
CA PHE A 244 13.95 13.84 8.11
C PHE A 244 13.73 14.91 9.19
N ALA A 245 12.74 14.76 10.05
CA ALA A 245 12.52 15.67 11.17
C ALA A 245 13.71 15.67 12.16
N TYR A 246 14.38 14.53 12.35
CA TYR A 246 15.65 14.47 13.09
C TYR A 246 16.76 15.24 12.36
N PHE A 247 16.90 15.08 11.05
CA PHE A 247 17.93 15.81 10.25
C PHE A 247 17.66 17.30 10.19
N ASP A 248 16.39 17.72 10.19
CA ASP A 248 15.99 19.14 10.27
C ASP A 248 16.19 19.74 11.67
N GLY A 249 16.59 18.96 12.68
CA GLY A 249 16.78 19.40 14.06
C GLY A 249 15.45 19.70 14.82
N THR A 250 14.31 19.30 14.25
CA THR A 250 12.98 19.51 14.87
C THR A 250 12.65 18.48 15.95
N MET A 251 13.44 17.40 16.04
CA MET A 251 13.40 16.43 17.14
C MET A 251 14.74 15.74 17.31
N ASP A 252 15.00 15.20 18.50
CA ASP A 252 16.17 14.36 18.76
C ASP A 252 15.98 12.94 18.21
N PHE A 253 17.08 12.20 18.09
CA PHE A 253 17.07 10.84 17.55
C PHE A 253 16.20 9.84 18.36
N PRO A 254 16.30 9.78 19.71
CA PRO A 254 15.40 8.92 20.48
C PRO A 254 13.92 9.20 20.28
N THR A 255 13.55 10.48 20.18
CA THR A 255 12.17 10.90 19.87
C THR A 255 11.74 10.48 18.46
N ALA A 256 12.63 10.60 17.48
CA ALA A 256 12.35 10.17 16.09
C ALA A 256 12.07 8.67 16.03
N VAL A 257 12.89 7.85 16.71
CA VAL A 257 12.69 6.38 16.78
C VAL A 257 11.37 6.04 17.50
N ALA A 258 11.09 6.67 18.64
CA ALA A 258 9.84 6.44 19.38
C ALA A 258 8.59 6.83 18.54
N ARG A 259 8.66 7.91 17.78
CA ARG A 259 7.60 8.32 16.84
C ARG A 259 7.46 7.36 15.68
N LEU A 260 8.55 6.87 15.11
CA LEU A 260 8.52 5.86 14.07
C LEU A 260 7.81 4.59 14.55
N GLN A 261 8.15 4.07 15.75
CA GLN A 261 7.45 2.93 16.37
C GLN A 261 5.96 3.23 16.55
N LYS A 262 5.61 4.40 17.10
CA LYS A 262 4.21 4.83 17.30
C LYS A 262 3.44 4.91 15.98
N ASN A 263 4.01 5.58 14.97
CA ASN A 263 3.35 5.80 13.68
C ASN A 263 3.19 4.49 12.88
N THR A 264 4.15 3.56 13.01
CA THR A 264 4.03 2.21 12.44
C THR A 264 2.87 1.44 13.10
N ARG A 265 2.72 1.51 14.44
CA ARG A 265 1.58 0.90 15.15
C ARG A 265 0.23 1.53 14.73
N VAL A 266 0.20 2.85 14.52
CA VAL A 266 -1.01 3.55 14.00
C VAL A 266 -1.33 3.07 12.58
N TYR A 267 -0.32 2.91 11.73
CA TYR A 267 -0.51 2.40 10.37
C TYR A 267 -1.03 0.95 10.38
N ALA A 268 -0.47 0.10 11.22
CA ALA A 268 -0.94 -1.28 11.42
C ALA A 268 -2.42 -1.34 11.82
N LYS A 269 -2.87 -0.45 12.73
CA LYS A 269 -4.30 -0.34 13.11
C LYS A 269 -5.17 0.08 11.91
N LYS A 270 -4.72 1.03 11.09
CA LYS A 270 -5.46 1.45 9.89
C LYS A 270 -5.63 0.29 8.91
N GLN A 271 -4.58 -0.51 8.70
CA GLN A 271 -4.65 -1.71 7.86
C GLN A 271 -5.69 -2.71 8.40
N LEU A 272 -5.65 -3.02 9.70
CA LEU A 272 -6.63 -3.92 10.33
C LEU A 272 -8.07 -3.41 10.18
N THR A 273 -8.29 -2.12 10.45
CA THR A 273 -9.62 -1.50 10.31
C THR A 273 -10.12 -1.55 8.86
N TRP A 274 -9.22 -1.44 7.89
CA TRP A 274 -9.57 -1.53 6.48
C TRP A 274 -9.98 -2.94 6.10
N TYR A 275 -9.12 -3.91 6.37
CA TYR A 275 -9.34 -5.30 5.99
C TYR A 275 -10.47 -5.98 6.76
N ALA A 276 -10.77 -5.56 8.00
CA ALA A 276 -11.90 -6.05 8.77
C ALA A 276 -13.28 -5.75 8.16
N LYS A 277 -13.35 -4.81 7.21
CA LYS A 277 -14.59 -4.51 6.47
C LYS A 277 -14.86 -5.51 5.34
N ASP A 278 -13.91 -6.34 4.99
CA ASP A 278 -14.06 -7.32 3.90
C ASP A 278 -14.60 -8.65 4.47
N ALA A 279 -15.88 -8.91 4.24
CA ALA A 279 -16.55 -10.12 4.72
C ALA A 279 -15.98 -11.42 4.12
N GLY A 280 -15.28 -11.33 2.97
CA GLY A 280 -14.61 -12.47 2.33
C GLY A 280 -13.20 -12.75 2.87
N MET A 281 -12.79 -12.10 3.96
CA MET A 281 -11.46 -12.27 4.54
C MET A 281 -11.43 -13.43 5.54
N HIS A 282 -10.58 -14.42 5.31
CA HIS A 282 -10.32 -15.51 6.26
C HIS A 282 -9.15 -15.14 7.16
N TRP A 283 -9.39 -15.01 8.46
CA TRP A 283 -8.39 -14.55 9.43
C TRP A 283 -7.67 -15.68 10.12
N PHE A 284 -6.32 -15.60 10.18
CA PHE A 284 -5.44 -16.59 10.82
C PHE A 284 -4.31 -15.93 11.61
N ALA A 285 -3.77 -16.64 12.59
CA ALA A 285 -2.44 -16.31 13.10
C ALA A 285 -1.37 -16.76 12.07
N PRO A 286 -0.21 -16.07 12.00
CA PRO A 286 0.88 -16.49 11.09
C PRO A 286 1.40 -17.90 11.35
N THR A 287 1.16 -18.43 12.56
CA THR A 287 1.50 -19.81 12.98
C THR A 287 0.55 -20.86 12.42
N ASP A 288 -0.65 -20.49 12.01
CA ASP A 288 -1.72 -21.40 11.60
C ASP A 288 -1.63 -21.79 10.12
N TYR A 289 -0.42 -22.03 9.65
CA TYR A 289 -0.12 -22.27 8.23
C TYR A 289 -0.95 -23.40 7.61
N ASP A 290 -1.15 -24.51 8.34
CA ASP A 290 -1.91 -25.65 7.83
C ASP A 290 -3.40 -25.30 7.61
N ALA A 291 -3.96 -24.40 8.43
CA ALA A 291 -5.28 -23.89 8.22
C ALA A 291 -5.37 -22.97 6.99
N VAL A 292 -4.36 -22.11 6.79
CA VAL A 292 -4.22 -21.29 5.57
C VAL A 292 -4.17 -22.18 4.34
N ARG A 293 -3.35 -23.23 4.34
CA ARG A 293 -3.23 -24.15 3.21
C ARG A 293 -4.54 -24.88 2.90
N ARG A 294 -5.26 -25.35 3.92
CA ARG A 294 -6.58 -26.02 3.74
C ARG A 294 -7.58 -25.11 3.04
N ILE A 295 -7.69 -23.84 3.45
CA ILE A 295 -8.60 -22.87 2.82
C ILE A 295 -8.24 -22.64 1.35
N VAL A 296 -6.96 -22.50 1.04
CA VAL A 296 -6.48 -22.30 -0.34
C VAL A 296 -6.81 -23.48 -1.23
N SER A 297 -6.63 -24.72 -0.73
CA SER A 297 -6.86 -25.95 -1.48
C SER A 297 -8.32 -26.36 -1.57
N ASN A 298 -9.24 -25.70 -0.86
CA ASN A 298 -10.65 -26.05 -0.87
C ASN A 298 -11.38 -25.37 -2.05
N PRO A 299 -11.88 -26.12 -3.05
CA PRO A 299 -12.58 -25.54 -4.21
C PRO A 299 -13.97 -25.00 -3.92
N THR A 300 -14.54 -25.29 -2.73
CA THR A 300 -15.94 -24.99 -2.38
C THR A 300 -16.13 -23.73 -1.52
N LEU A 301 -15.07 -22.98 -1.28
CA LEU A 301 -15.12 -21.72 -0.53
C LEU A 301 -15.08 -20.50 -1.44
#